data_d50995323def284faf5f7fa8a0315664
#
_entry.id   d50995323def284faf5f7fa8a0315664
#
_cell.length_a   1.000
_cell.length_b   1.000
_cell.length_c   1.000
_cell.angle_alpha   90.00
_cell.angle_beta   90.00
_cell.angle_gamma   90.00
#
_symmetry.space_group_name_H-M   'P 1'
#
loop_
_entity.id
_entity.type
_entity.pdbx_description
1 polymer ?
#
loop_
_entity_poly.entity_id
_entity_poly.type
_entity_poly.pdbx_seq_one_letter_code
_entity_poly.pdbx_strand_id
1 'polypeptide(L)'
;GTAWVIGTTGLNEAELAAVEAASEKTAVVLSGNMSLGINLLCHLVEIGARSLKGKGYDVEVLESHHNLKKDSPSGTALMLGQAAADGYDWNLKDVQVDGRTGLPGERPQKEIGFHAIRGGDIVGDHTVMMAGVGELLELSHRATSRDVFAIGALQAAVWVAEKEAKLYTMKDAMKYVLGL
;
A
#
# COMPACT_ATOMS: atom_id res chain seq x y z
N GLY A 1 8.41 8.62 -26.92
CA GLY A 1 7.11 7.95 -26.82
C GLY A 1 6.18 8.69 -25.87
N THR A 2 4.90 8.32 -25.84
CA THR A 2 3.96 8.90 -24.87
C THR A 2 4.18 8.24 -23.50
N ALA A 3 4.30 9.03 -22.44
CA ALA A 3 4.40 8.52 -21.08
C ALA A 3 3.06 7.86 -20.63
N TRP A 4 3.14 6.85 -19.77
CA TRP A 4 1.98 6.07 -19.35
C TRP A 4 1.80 6.10 -17.84
N VAL A 5 0.52 6.05 -17.40
CA VAL A 5 0.15 5.80 -16.00
C VAL A 5 -0.79 4.60 -15.96
N ILE A 6 -0.37 3.57 -15.25
CA ILE A 6 -1.07 2.28 -15.16
C ILE A 6 -1.52 2.08 -13.71
N GLY A 7 -2.85 2.18 -13.48
CA GLY A 7 -3.52 1.92 -12.21
C GLY A 7 -4.25 0.58 -12.16
N THR A 8 -4.09 -0.24 -13.20
CA THR A 8 -4.68 -1.58 -13.26
C THR A 8 -4.01 -2.50 -12.25
N THR A 9 -4.82 -3.21 -11.48
CA THR A 9 -4.37 -4.22 -10.50
C THR A 9 -4.55 -5.63 -11.06
N GLY A 10 -3.84 -6.60 -10.47
CA GLY A 10 -3.98 -8.00 -10.84
C GLY A 10 -3.27 -8.40 -12.13
N LEU A 11 -2.27 -7.62 -12.57
CA LEU A 11 -1.41 -8.00 -13.69
C LEU A 11 -0.65 -9.29 -13.35
N ASN A 12 -0.62 -10.23 -14.30
CA ASN A 12 0.19 -11.44 -14.19
C ASN A 12 1.67 -11.16 -14.55
N GLU A 13 2.54 -12.16 -14.37
CA GLU A 13 3.98 -12.02 -14.61
C GLU A 13 4.31 -11.61 -16.05
N ALA A 14 3.60 -12.16 -17.05
CA ALA A 14 3.82 -11.81 -18.45
C ALA A 14 3.41 -10.36 -18.76
N GLU A 15 2.30 -9.89 -18.15
CA GLU A 15 1.83 -8.51 -18.27
C GLU A 15 2.79 -7.54 -17.57
N LEU A 16 3.30 -7.89 -16.41
CA LEU A 16 4.33 -7.09 -15.71
C LEU A 16 5.61 -7.01 -16.54
N ALA A 17 6.09 -8.12 -17.09
CA ALA A 17 7.26 -8.12 -17.98
C ALA A 17 7.04 -7.25 -19.23
N ALA A 18 5.82 -7.22 -19.79
CA ALA A 18 5.49 -6.34 -20.92
C ALA A 18 5.52 -4.85 -20.52
N VAL A 19 5.07 -4.50 -19.31
CA VAL A 19 5.16 -3.14 -18.76
C VAL A 19 6.62 -2.74 -18.55
N GLU A 20 7.44 -3.63 -18.00
CA GLU A 20 8.89 -3.41 -17.82
C GLU A 20 9.59 -3.18 -19.16
N ALA A 21 9.34 -4.02 -20.16
CA ALA A 21 9.91 -3.85 -21.49
C ALA A 21 9.45 -2.54 -22.19
N ALA A 22 8.21 -2.12 -21.95
CA ALA A 22 7.71 -0.82 -22.44
C ALA A 22 8.42 0.36 -21.74
N SER A 23 8.74 0.21 -20.46
CA SER A 23 9.39 1.25 -19.68
C SER A 23 10.84 1.53 -20.10
N GLU A 24 11.49 0.61 -20.80
CA GLU A 24 12.79 0.85 -21.43
C GLU A 24 12.73 1.88 -22.56
N LYS A 25 11.53 2.12 -23.13
CA LYS A 25 11.31 2.98 -24.30
C LYS A 25 10.55 4.26 -23.97
N THR A 26 9.85 4.29 -22.86
CA THR A 26 9.06 5.44 -22.41
C THR A 26 8.91 5.45 -20.89
N ALA A 27 8.61 6.61 -20.32
CA ALA A 27 8.33 6.71 -18.89
C ALA A 27 6.99 6.06 -18.54
N VAL A 28 6.96 5.18 -17.54
CA VAL A 28 5.75 4.48 -17.09
C VAL A 28 5.64 4.60 -15.58
N VAL A 29 4.48 5.04 -15.07
CA VAL A 29 4.12 4.90 -13.64
C VAL A 29 3.22 3.70 -13.50
N LEU A 30 3.60 2.74 -12.67
CA LEU A 30 2.76 1.59 -12.29
C LEU A 30 2.52 1.63 -10.76
N SER A 31 1.24 1.59 -10.36
CA SER A 31 0.89 1.47 -8.94
C SER A 31 -0.46 0.79 -8.77
N GLY A 32 -0.57 -0.06 -7.75
CA GLY A 32 -1.84 -0.69 -7.34
C GLY A 32 -2.83 0.27 -6.67
N ASN A 33 -2.38 1.48 -6.29
CA ASN A 33 -3.25 2.53 -5.74
C ASN A 33 -2.69 3.91 -6.09
N MET A 34 -3.50 4.74 -6.73
CA MET A 34 -3.11 6.07 -7.17
C MET A 34 -3.45 7.19 -6.16
N SER A 35 -4.12 6.88 -5.05
CA SER A 35 -4.44 7.88 -4.02
C SER A 35 -3.15 8.47 -3.41
N LEU A 36 -3.05 9.80 -3.38
CA LEU A 36 -1.94 10.48 -2.71
C LEU A 36 -1.92 10.16 -1.21
N GLY A 37 -3.11 10.15 -0.59
CA GLY A 37 -3.23 9.85 0.84
C GLY A 37 -2.75 8.45 1.20
N ILE A 38 -3.06 7.44 0.39
CA ILE A 38 -2.57 6.06 0.61
C ILE A 38 -1.06 5.97 0.41
N ASN A 39 -0.51 6.62 -0.61
CA ASN A 39 0.94 6.57 -0.85
C ASN A 39 1.71 7.32 0.25
N LEU A 40 1.17 8.45 0.75
CA LEU A 40 1.72 9.12 1.93
C LEU A 40 1.62 8.22 3.17
N LEU A 41 0.48 7.55 3.37
CA LEU A 41 0.29 6.62 4.49
C LEU A 41 1.32 5.48 4.45
N CYS A 42 1.59 4.88 3.28
CA CYS A 42 2.65 3.87 3.14
C CYS A 42 4.02 4.41 3.58
N HIS A 43 4.35 5.64 3.21
CA HIS A 43 5.61 6.28 3.62
C HIS A 43 5.68 6.49 5.14
N LEU A 44 4.60 6.99 5.75
CA LEU A 44 4.52 7.18 7.20
C LEU A 44 4.61 5.86 7.97
N VAL A 45 3.96 4.80 7.46
CA VAL A 45 4.02 3.44 8.01
C VAL A 45 5.44 2.89 7.96
N GLU A 46 6.15 3.03 6.83
CA GLU A 46 7.55 2.60 6.70
C GLU A 46 8.46 3.32 7.70
N ILE A 47 8.31 4.65 7.84
CA ILE A 47 9.08 5.45 8.82
C ILE A 47 8.73 5.03 10.26
N GLY A 48 7.44 4.87 10.57
CA GLY A 48 6.98 4.44 11.89
C GLY A 48 7.55 3.07 12.26
N ALA A 49 7.41 2.08 11.38
CA ALA A 49 7.93 0.74 11.57
C ALA A 49 9.45 0.74 11.75
N ARG A 50 10.19 1.48 10.93
CA ARG A 50 11.65 1.61 11.06
C ARG A 50 12.06 2.23 12.40
N SER A 51 11.34 3.24 12.85
CA SER A 51 11.60 3.93 14.12
C SER A 51 11.31 3.08 15.34
N LEU A 52 10.32 2.17 15.24
CA LEU A 52 9.87 1.28 16.31
C LEU A 52 10.50 -0.11 16.24
N LYS A 53 11.36 -0.37 15.27
CA LYS A 53 12.05 -1.65 15.11
C LYS A 53 12.83 -2.02 16.38
N GLY A 54 12.64 -3.24 16.86
CA GLY A 54 13.29 -3.76 18.07
C GLY A 54 12.75 -3.19 19.38
N LYS A 55 11.64 -2.43 19.37
CA LYS A 55 11.03 -1.83 20.56
C LYS A 55 9.77 -2.57 21.07
N GLY A 56 9.47 -3.75 20.49
CA GLY A 56 8.36 -4.61 20.96
C GLY A 56 6.99 -4.14 20.50
N TYR A 57 6.89 -3.43 19.38
CA TYR A 57 5.61 -3.08 18.80
C TYR A 57 5.10 -4.16 17.84
N ASP A 58 3.83 -4.52 18.03
CA ASP A 58 3.07 -5.41 17.14
C ASP A 58 2.40 -4.63 16.02
N VAL A 59 2.35 -5.19 14.82
CA VAL A 59 1.74 -4.52 13.66
C VAL A 59 0.50 -5.27 13.19
N GLU A 60 -0.60 -4.54 13.06
CA GLU A 60 -1.87 -5.03 12.53
C GLU A 60 -2.39 -4.07 11.44
N VAL A 61 -2.85 -4.62 10.33
CA VAL A 61 -3.45 -3.89 9.22
C VAL A 61 -4.94 -4.22 9.16
N LEU A 62 -5.77 -3.21 9.34
CA LEU A 62 -7.23 -3.32 9.24
C LEU A 62 -7.71 -2.66 7.97
N GLU A 63 -8.64 -3.29 7.26
CA GLU A 63 -9.25 -2.70 6.08
C GLU A 63 -10.75 -2.97 5.99
N SER A 64 -11.48 -2.03 5.45
CA SER A 64 -12.93 -2.15 5.24
C SER A 64 -13.29 -1.72 3.84
N HIS A 65 -14.09 -2.52 3.14
CA HIS A 65 -14.61 -2.23 1.81
C HIS A 65 -16.08 -2.67 1.67
N HIS A 66 -16.67 -2.27 0.55
CA HIS A 66 -18.04 -2.67 0.18
C HIS A 66 -18.19 -4.19 0.09
N ASN A 67 -19.41 -4.67 0.23
CA ASN A 67 -19.76 -6.08 0.27
C ASN A 67 -19.52 -6.84 -1.06
N LEU A 68 -19.30 -6.14 -2.17
CA LEU A 68 -19.01 -6.71 -3.48
C LEU A 68 -17.51 -6.92 -3.77
N LYS A 69 -16.60 -6.51 -2.85
CA LYS A 69 -15.16 -6.69 -3.04
C LYS A 69 -14.78 -8.16 -2.88
N LYS A 70 -14.08 -8.69 -3.89
CA LYS A 70 -13.78 -10.13 -3.98
C LYS A 70 -12.46 -10.54 -3.34
N ASP A 71 -11.44 -9.67 -3.44
CA ASP A 71 -10.11 -9.91 -2.89
C ASP A 71 -10.06 -9.57 -1.40
N SER A 72 -9.31 -10.36 -0.64
CA SER A 72 -9.02 -10.18 0.79
C SER A 72 -7.69 -10.84 1.14
N PRO A 73 -6.73 -10.14 1.79
CA PRO A 73 -6.73 -8.69 2.06
C PRO A 73 -6.76 -7.87 0.77
N SER A 74 -7.17 -6.59 0.85
CA SER A 74 -7.15 -5.70 -0.32
C SER A 74 -5.71 -5.42 -0.77
N GLY A 75 -5.53 -5.13 -2.08
CA GLY A 75 -4.21 -4.73 -2.60
C GLY A 75 -3.59 -3.55 -1.83
N THR A 76 -4.41 -2.59 -1.37
CA THR A 76 -3.95 -1.47 -0.54
C THR A 76 -3.49 -1.93 0.85
N ALA A 77 -4.21 -2.86 1.48
CA ALA A 77 -3.76 -3.43 2.76
C ALA A 77 -2.42 -4.14 2.61
N LEU A 78 -2.23 -4.90 1.52
CA LEU A 78 -0.94 -5.54 1.22
C LEU A 78 0.18 -4.52 0.99
N MET A 79 -0.09 -3.39 0.32
CA MET A 79 0.87 -2.28 0.18
C MET A 79 1.28 -1.70 1.54
N LEU A 80 0.34 -1.51 2.45
CA LEU A 80 0.60 -1.01 3.80
C LEU A 80 1.38 -2.01 4.65
N GLY A 81 1.02 -3.30 4.55
CA GLY A 81 1.78 -4.37 5.20
C GLY A 81 3.21 -4.49 4.65
N GLN A 82 3.40 -4.32 3.33
CA GLN A 82 4.73 -4.28 2.73
C GLN A 82 5.55 -3.10 3.26
N ALA A 83 4.94 -1.90 3.35
CA ALA A 83 5.62 -0.73 3.92
C ALA A 83 6.05 -0.94 5.38
N ALA A 84 5.22 -1.61 6.18
CA ALA A 84 5.59 -2.00 7.54
C ALA A 84 6.73 -3.03 7.55
N ALA A 85 6.65 -4.05 6.70
CA ALA A 85 7.69 -5.07 6.57
C ALA A 85 9.03 -4.46 6.14
N ASP A 86 9.02 -3.54 5.16
CA ASP A 86 10.21 -2.81 4.71
C ASP A 86 10.84 -2.00 5.86
N GLY A 87 10.01 -1.34 6.70
CA GLY A 87 10.48 -0.61 7.87
C GLY A 87 11.14 -1.50 8.92
N TYR A 88 10.66 -2.72 9.09
CA TYR A 88 11.23 -3.72 10.00
C TYR A 88 12.39 -4.54 9.39
N ASP A 89 12.70 -4.38 8.10
CA ASP A 89 13.59 -5.24 7.31
C ASP A 89 13.12 -6.71 7.33
N TRP A 90 11.81 -6.91 7.17
CA TRP A 90 11.19 -8.23 7.07
C TRP A 90 10.74 -8.50 5.63
N ASN A 91 10.64 -9.78 5.26
CA ASN A 91 9.94 -10.19 4.06
C ASN A 91 8.45 -10.39 4.41
N LEU A 92 7.54 -9.64 3.79
CA LEU A 92 6.11 -9.72 4.09
C LEU A 92 5.57 -11.15 3.99
N LYS A 93 5.99 -11.92 2.98
CA LYS A 93 5.52 -13.30 2.78
C LYS A 93 5.81 -14.24 3.95
N ASP A 94 6.85 -13.94 4.75
CA ASP A 94 7.27 -14.78 5.88
C ASP A 94 6.57 -14.40 7.19
N VAL A 95 5.93 -13.22 7.24
CA VAL A 95 5.35 -12.64 8.46
C VAL A 95 3.87 -12.29 8.35
N GLN A 96 3.27 -12.46 7.17
CA GLN A 96 1.86 -12.18 6.92
C GLN A 96 0.96 -13.23 7.57
N VAL A 97 -0.07 -12.76 8.32
CA VAL A 97 -1.12 -13.61 8.89
C VAL A 97 -2.49 -12.99 8.56
N ASP A 98 -3.30 -13.74 7.82
CA ASP A 98 -4.61 -13.29 7.36
C ASP A 98 -5.71 -13.72 8.34
N GLY A 99 -6.00 -12.83 9.29
CA GLY A 99 -6.99 -13.06 10.36
C GLY A 99 -6.51 -14.04 11.42
N ARG A 100 -7.30 -14.14 12.49
CA ARG A 100 -7.12 -15.13 13.57
C ARG A 100 -8.47 -15.74 13.93
N THR A 101 -8.52 -17.05 14.08
CA THR A 101 -9.75 -17.78 14.42
C THR A 101 -9.49 -18.85 15.48
N GLY A 102 -10.50 -19.16 16.28
CA GLY A 102 -10.41 -20.21 17.29
C GLY A 102 -9.41 -19.88 18.40
N LEU A 103 -8.49 -20.79 18.68
CA LEU A 103 -7.45 -20.70 19.70
C LEU A 103 -6.04 -20.74 19.04
N PRO A 104 -5.62 -19.67 18.38
CA PRO A 104 -4.34 -19.65 17.65
C PRO A 104 -3.09 -19.62 18.55
N GLY A 105 -3.26 -19.50 19.87
CA GLY A 105 -2.16 -19.28 20.81
C GLY A 105 -1.78 -17.81 20.95
N GLU A 106 -0.66 -17.56 21.62
CA GLU A 106 -0.12 -16.20 21.77
C GLU A 106 0.41 -15.68 20.42
N ARG A 107 0.26 -14.38 20.22
CA ARG A 107 0.77 -13.71 19.00
C ARG A 107 2.30 -13.77 18.94
N PRO A 108 2.91 -14.31 17.85
CA PRO A 108 4.34 -14.19 17.64
C PRO A 108 4.76 -12.72 17.50
N GLN A 109 5.95 -12.38 17.97
CA GLN A 109 6.48 -11.02 17.85
C GLN A 109 6.76 -10.62 16.39
N LYS A 110 7.24 -11.57 15.57
CA LYS A 110 7.54 -11.33 14.14
C LYS A 110 6.34 -11.73 13.28
N GLU A 111 5.31 -10.86 13.28
CA GLU A 111 4.07 -11.07 12.55
C GLU A 111 3.48 -9.71 12.12
N ILE A 112 2.83 -9.67 10.95
CA ILE A 112 1.96 -8.59 10.50
C ILE A 112 0.57 -9.20 10.26
N GLY A 113 -0.39 -8.85 11.12
CA GLY A 113 -1.76 -9.34 11.00
C GLY A 113 -2.58 -8.52 10.01
N PHE A 114 -3.50 -9.17 9.27
CA PHE A 114 -4.43 -8.53 8.34
C PHE A 114 -5.86 -8.87 8.68
N HIS A 115 -6.72 -7.85 8.75
CA HIS A 115 -8.13 -7.98 9.12
C HIS A 115 -9.01 -7.25 8.10
N ALA A 116 -9.88 -7.99 7.42
CA ALA A 116 -10.71 -7.46 6.36
C ALA A 116 -12.19 -7.45 6.76
N ILE A 117 -12.81 -6.27 6.66
CA ILE A 117 -14.24 -6.06 6.86
C ILE A 117 -14.91 -5.83 5.49
N ARG A 118 -16.08 -6.44 5.29
CA ARG A 118 -16.91 -6.26 4.09
C ARG A 118 -18.30 -5.84 4.51
N GLY A 119 -18.77 -4.65 4.03
CA GLY A 119 -20.09 -4.15 4.41
C GLY A 119 -20.50 -2.92 3.60
N GLY A 120 -21.80 -2.81 3.34
CA GLY A 120 -22.39 -1.66 2.67
C GLY A 120 -21.70 -1.27 1.37
N ASP A 121 -21.51 0.03 1.21
CA ASP A 121 -20.90 0.69 0.06
C ASP A 121 -19.55 1.37 0.41
N ILE A 122 -18.89 0.92 1.47
CA ILE A 122 -17.60 1.46 1.94
C ILE A 122 -16.61 1.50 0.78
N VAL A 123 -16.11 2.69 0.45
CA VAL A 123 -15.18 2.90 -0.66
C VAL A 123 -13.82 2.26 -0.38
N GLY A 124 -13.31 2.45 0.84
CA GLY A 124 -12.07 1.87 1.32
C GLY A 124 -11.51 2.61 2.52
N ASP A 125 -11.50 1.95 3.68
CA ASP A 125 -10.88 2.43 4.91
C ASP A 125 -9.69 1.52 5.21
N HIS A 126 -8.58 2.11 5.65
CA HIS A 126 -7.37 1.37 6.01
C HIS A 126 -6.75 1.97 7.26
N THR A 127 -6.38 1.13 8.21
CA THR A 127 -5.66 1.53 9.43
C THR A 127 -4.49 0.58 9.65
N VAL A 128 -3.32 1.14 9.90
CA VAL A 128 -2.17 0.39 10.41
C VAL A 128 -2.02 0.73 11.88
N MET A 129 -2.10 -0.29 12.72
CA MET A 129 -1.89 -0.20 14.16
C MET A 129 -0.48 -0.68 14.47
N MET A 130 0.25 0.08 15.29
CA MET A 130 1.52 -0.32 15.89
C MET A 130 1.32 -0.28 17.40
N ALA A 131 1.12 -1.46 18.00
CA ALA A 131 0.74 -1.61 19.40
C ALA A 131 1.96 -1.92 20.27
N GLY A 132 2.28 -1.02 21.17
CA GLY A 132 3.32 -1.17 22.20
C GLY A 132 2.74 -1.42 23.58
N VAL A 133 3.60 -1.60 24.57
CA VAL A 133 3.17 -1.72 25.96
C VAL A 133 2.72 -0.34 26.48
N GLY A 134 1.43 -0.22 26.77
CA GLY A 134 0.82 0.99 27.32
C GLY A 134 0.49 2.08 26.31
N GLU A 135 0.74 1.87 25.02
CA GLU A 135 0.41 2.83 23.97
C GLU A 135 0.08 2.16 22.63
N LEU A 136 -0.65 2.88 21.80
CA LEU A 136 -1.05 2.47 20.46
C LEU A 136 -0.84 3.63 19.50
N LEU A 137 -0.08 3.40 18.42
CA LEU A 137 0.01 4.32 17.29
C LEU A 137 -0.89 3.82 16.17
N GLU A 138 -1.81 4.66 15.70
CA GLU A 138 -2.69 4.37 14.57
C GLU A 138 -2.47 5.35 13.43
N LEU A 139 -2.27 4.82 12.25
CA LEU A 139 -2.15 5.57 11.01
C LEU A 139 -3.29 5.16 10.09
N SER A 140 -4.21 6.07 9.80
CA SER A 140 -5.46 5.75 9.11
C SER A 140 -5.70 6.59 7.86
N HIS A 141 -6.33 5.99 6.86
CA HIS A 141 -6.85 6.64 5.67
C HIS A 141 -8.27 6.16 5.38
N ARG A 142 -9.16 7.10 5.05
CA ARG A 142 -10.52 6.82 4.59
C ARG A 142 -10.76 7.49 3.25
N ALA A 143 -11.13 6.69 2.25
CA ALA A 143 -11.60 7.21 0.98
C ALA A 143 -13.11 7.45 1.04
N THR A 144 -13.54 8.70 0.82
CA THR A 144 -14.96 9.08 0.77
C THR A 144 -15.52 9.15 -0.66
N SER A 145 -14.64 9.16 -1.67
CA SER A 145 -14.96 9.09 -3.09
C SER A 145 -13.87 8.32 -3.84
N ARG A 146 -14.23 7.68 -4.95
CA ARG A 146 -13.27 7.07 -5.88
C ARG A 146 -12.48 8.08 -6.70
N ASP A 147 -12.89 9.34 -6.74
CA ASP A 147 -12.22 10.41 -7.47
C ASP A 147 -10.79 10.64 -6.99
N VAL A 148 -10.47 10.30 -5.75
CA VAL A 148 -9.10 10.38 -5.21
C VAL A 148 -8.09 9.58 -6.02
N PHE A 149 -8.51 8.47 -6.61
CA PHE A 149 -7.64 7.65 -7.47
C PHE A 149 -7.40 8.30 -8.83
N ALA A 150 -8.46 8.86 -9.43
CA ALA A 150 -8.37 9.58 -10.70
C ALA A 150 -7.52 10.86 -10.56
N ILE A 151 -7.72 11.63 -9.50
CA ILE A 151 -6.94 12.83 -9.20
C ILE A 151 -5.45 12.48 -9.05
N GLY A 152 -5.12 11.45 -8.29
CA GLY A 152 -3.73 11.02 -8.13
C GLY A 152 -3.11 10.52 -9.43
N ALA A 153 -3.87 9.79 -10.25
CA ALA A 153 -3.41 9.32 -11.57
C ALA A 153 -3.12 10.50 -12.51
N LEU A 154 -3.95 11.54 -12.52
CA LEU A 154 -3.72 12.76 -13.31
C LEU A 154 -2.47 13.51 -12.85
N GLN A 155 -2.23 13.61 -11.54
CA GLN A 155 -1.01 14.23 -11.01
C GLN A 155 0.24 13.42 -11.38
N ALA A 156 0.17 12.09 -11.29
CA ALA A 156 1.24 11.23 -11.77
C ALA A 156 1.48 11.38 -13.29
N ALA A 157 0.42 11.57 -14.09
CA ALA A 157 0.52 11.78 -15.53
C ALA A 157 1.24 13.09 -15.88
N VAL A 158 0.93 14.18 -15.18
CA VAL A 158 1.63 15.46 -15.35
C VAL A 158 3.10 15.31 -14.98
N TRP A 159 3.40 14.67 -13.87
CA TRP A 159 4.77 14.47 -13.41
C TRP A 159 5.59 13.59 -14.35
N VAL A 160 5.03 12.46 -14.83
CA VAL A 160 5.77 11.47 -15.63
C VAL A 160 6.00 11.92 -17.06
N ALA A 161 5.23 12.89 -17.57
CA ALA A 161 5.32 13.39 -18.94
C ALA A 161 6.71 13.97 -19.28
N GLU A 162 7.43 14.47 -18.27
CA GLU A 162 8.76 15.08 -18.41
C GLU A 162 9.90 14.16 -17.94
N LYS A 163 9.60 12.85 -17.71
CA LYS A 163 10.60 11.91 -17.19
C LYS A 163 11.23 11.07 -18.31
N GLU A 164 12.45 10.65 -18.05
CA GLU A 164 13.15 9.71 -18.92
C GLU A 164 12.48 8.33 -18.92
N ALA A 165 12.76 7.53 -19.95
CA ALA A 165 12.25 6.16 -20.06
C ALA A 165 12.72 5.33 -18.86
N LYS A 166 11.75 4.93 -18.05
CA LYS A 166 11.95 4.10 -16.84
C LYS A 166 10.60 3.68 -16.28
N LEU A 167 10.59 2.58 -15.50
CA LEU A 167 9.46 2.22 -14.66
C LEU A 167 9.54 2.99 -13.34
N TYR A 168 8.49 3.75 -13.05
CA TYR A 168 8.31 4.55 -11.85
C TYR A 168 7.15 4.02 -11.02
N THR A 169 7.19 4.33 -9.74
CA THR A 169 6.11 4.07 -8.78
C THR A 169 5.40 5.37 -8.40
N MET A 170 4.23 5.28 -7.73
CA MET A 170 3.64 6.46 -7.10
C MET A 170 4.56 7.06 -6.01
N LYS A 171 5.40 6.26 -5.33
CA LYS A 171 6.38 6.77 -4.36
C LYS A 171 7.37 7.76 -5.01
N ASP A 172 7.76 7.51 -6.27
CA ASP A 172 8.63 8.40 -7.03
C ASP A 172 7.91 9.71 -7.42
N ALA A 173 6.65 9.60 -7.86
CA ALA A 173 5.82 10.77 -8.16
C ALA A 173 5.52 11.61 -6.92
N MET A 174 5.28 10.97 -5.77
CA MET A 174 4.98 11.63 -4.50
C MET A 174 6.11 12.50 -3.97
N LYS A 175 7.39 12.10 -4.17
CA LYS A 175 8.55 12.93 -3.81
C LYS A 175 8.47 14.32 -4.43
N TYR A 176 7.96 14.39 -5.65
CA TYR A 176 7.76 15.66 -6.36
C TYR A 176 6.47 16.38 -5.94
N VAL A 177 5.35 15.65 -5.85
CA VAL A 177 4.02 16.23 -5.57
C VAL A 177 3.90 16.75 -4.14
N LEU A 178 4.53 16.09 -3.17
CA LEU A 178 4.48 16.47 -1.75
C LEU A 178 5.77 17.13 -1.25
N GLY A 179 6.81 17.26 -2.06
CA GLY A 179 8.09 17.84 -1.66
C GLY A 179 8.85 16.98 -0.64
N LEU A 180 8.71 15.65 -0.71
CA LEU A 180 9.36 14.68 0.20
C LEU A 180 10.75 14.28 -0.30
#